data_f4f6a633a531e80b376549173d9527e7
#
_entry.id   f4f6a633a531e80b376549173d9527e7
#
_cell.length_a   1.000
_cell.length_b   1.000
_cell.length_c   1.000
_cell.angle_alpha   90.00
_cell.angle_beta   90.00
_cell.angle_gamma   90.00
#
_symmetry.space_group_name_H-M   'P 1'
#
loop_
_entity.id
_entity.type
_entity.pdbx_description
1 polymer ?
#
loop_
_entity_poly.entity_id
_entity_poly.type
_entity_poly.pdbx_seq_one_letter_code
_entity_poly.pdbx_strand_id
1 'polypeptide(L)'
;MKVFVLLICLLFITKAESVEEKQPNDDGQDFDKDDIQTIFEDAVDCAQALALVTLPHTHEGRGDEALIHPFTLFPTPFPRQLYEQAIELQWAYNLLYFRISNDFDFLIEHYEIAAKTNAHVRHYLNIMKEVKKEGIKQKKTLLLGRSDYMCHVVKDENTEKGERYELKQIEFNTGQLGGVHLARLLTQLHRRTMQKAGLEASKDQLLNNGSDFVIAEALFMAWTAFGDPKAVFLFVASKTSRNRFGQRQIEYLLEKISNYKMKIIRISLPACARQMKLGQLTLDPQDNTLRLYGQKVAVTYIATEAPNPSDDEWKVRLLFERSTAIKSPTIGQDLANQKKVQQLLTKPGMLERFLPEPEHAAKVEALRRSFAGLWALHDEDEQTERAIQDAIRNPQNYVIKPNREGGGHNIWGEDLKQKLLTFTKDERNAHILMEKLNPMVIHNYIVRPMPNNYKYGEMTTELSIIGYAFGNVDEMEVKKNVQKGHFLRTKLAHVNEGGVSFGNGAWDIPFLI
;
A
#
# COMPACT_ATOMS: atom_id res chain seq x y z
N MET A 1 9.45 30.93 -19.58
CA MET A 1 8.64 30.09 -18.66
C MET A 1 8.18 28.77 -19.23
N LYS A 2 7.53 28.70 -20.43
CA LYS A 2 7.14 27.40 -21.05
C LYS A 2 8.34 26.54 -21.51
N VAL A 3 9.45 27.15 -21.88
CA VAL A 3 10.68 26.46 -22.34
C VAL A 3 11.41 25.77 -21.17
N PHE A 4 11.35 26.33 -19.95
CA PHE A 4 12.02 25.79 -18.76
C PHE A 4 11.35 24.51 -18.22
N VAL A 5 10.02 24.43 -18.29
CA VAL A 5 9.27 23.22 -17.89
C VAL A 5 9.53 22.07 -18.86
N LEU A 6 9.70 22.39 -20.16
CA LEU A 6 10.05 21.39 -21.18
C LEU A 6 11.49 20.86 -20.98
N LEU A 7 12.41 21.70 -20.49
CA LEU A 7 13.80 21.29 -20.23
C LEU A 7 13.91 20.29 -19.04
N ILE A 8 13.14 20.50 -17.96
CA ILE A 8 13.09 19.54 -16.83
C ILE A 8 12.50 18.20 -17.31
N CYS A 9 11.47 18.22 -18.15
CA CYS A 9 10.90 16.99 -18.74
C CYS A 9 11.88 16.31 -19.71
N LEU A 10 12.67 17.07 -20.48
CA LEU A 10 13.66 16.54 -21.43
C LEU A 10 14.89 15.96 -20.71
N LEU A 11 15.33 16.51 -19.59
CA LEU A 11 16.44 15.98 -18.79
C LEU A 11 16.15 14.58 -18.20
N PHE A 12 14.87 14.24 -18.00
CA PHE A 12 14.47 12.95 -17.44
C PHE A 12 13.96 11.92 -18.47
N ILE A 13 13.79 12.28 -19.74
CA ILE A 13 13.10 11.43 -20.73
C ILE A 13 13.98 11.06 -21.94
N THR A 14 15.12 11.71 -22.21
CA THR A 14 15.93 11.43 -23.42
C THR A 14 17.28 10.80 -23.09
N LYS A 15 17.42 9.52 -23.32
CA LYS A 15 18.42 8.81 -24.13
C LYS A 15 18.34 7.31 -23.94
N ALA A 16 17.78 6.64 -24.92
CA ALA A 16 18.05 5.25 -25.18
C ALA A 16 18.95 5.21 -26.43
N GLU A 17 20.26 5.31 -26.27
CA GLU A 17 21.23 4.85 -27.26
C GLU A 17 22.55 4.54 -26.57
N SER A 18 23.02 3.31 -26.79
CA SER A 18 24.34 2.66 -26.61
C SER A 18 25.31 3.20 -25.55
N VAL A 19 25.62 2.32 -24.61
CA VAL A 19 26.62 2.48 -23.56
C VAL A 19 28.04 2.36 -24.12
N GLU A 20 28.76 3.49 -24.18
CA GLU A 20 30.19 3.57 -23.93
C GLU A 20 30.40 4.63 -22.86
N GLU A 21 31.24 4.31 -21.86
CA GLU A 21 31.59 5.22 -20.76
C GLU A 21 32.25 6.50 -21.30
N LYS A 22 31.44 7.48 -21.67
CA LYS A 22 31.85 8.88 -21.80
C LYS A 22 30.81 9.75 -21.11
N GLN A 23 31.28 10.58 -20.18
CA GLN A 23 30.50 11.67 -19.59
C GLN A 23 29.86 12.50 -20.69
N PRO A 24 28.55 12.80 -20.65
CA PRO A 24 27.91 13.63 -21.66
C PRO A 24 28.30 15.09 -21.44
N ASN A 25 28.95 15.68 -22.44
CA ASN A 25 28.94 17.11 -22.67
C ASN A 25 27.87 17.38 -23.73
N ASP A 26 26.92 18.17 -23.41
CA ASP A 26 26.32 19.32 -24.11
C ASP A 26 24.80 19.43 -23.91
N ASP A 27 24.40 20.62 -23.43
CA ASP A 27 23.08 21.28 -23.49
C ASP A 27 21.93 20.84 -22.58
N GLY A 28 22.17 20.12 -21.46
CA GLY A 28 21.29 20.12 -20.30
C GLY A 28 22.08 20.63 -19.09
N GLN A 29 21.49 21.39 -18.17
CA GLN A 29 22.17 21.79 -16.95
C GLN A 29 22.71 20.55 -16.22
N ASP A 30 23.93 20.13 -16.58
CA ASP A 30 24.70 19.18 -15.79
C ASP A 30 25.07 19.88 -14.49
N PHE A 31 24.51 19.45 -13.37
CA PHE A 31 25.02 19.82 -12.07
C PHE A 31 26.47 19.36 -12.00
N ASP A 32 27.38 20.25 -11.64
CA ASP A 32 28.74 19.86 -11.32
C ASP A 32 28.69 18.80 -10.20
N LYS A 33 29.63 17.89 -10.20
CA LYS A 33 29.70 16.81 -9.21
C LYS A 33 29.75 17.34 -7.76
N ASP A 34 30.35 18.51 -7.58
CA ASP A 34 30.41 19.21 -6.29
C ASP A 34 29.06 19.82 -5.90
N ASP A 35 28.25 20.29 -6.86
CA ASP A 35 26.90 20.79 -6.61
C ASP A 35 25.98 19.67 -6.15
N ILE A 36 26.00 18.51 -6.82
CA ILE A 36 25.21 17.34 -6.42
C ILE A 36 25.62 16.84 -5.03
N GLN A 37 26.92 16.81 -4.73
CA GLN A 37 27.40 16.41 -3.41
C GLN A 37 26.86 17.36 -2.31
N THR A 38 26.87 18.66 -2.56
CA THR A 38 26.36 19.66 -1.61
C THR A 38 24.84 19.51 -1.40
N ILE A 39 24.07 19.28 -2.47
CA ILE A 39 22.63 19.04 -2.39
C ILE A 39 22.33 17.75 -1.64
N PHE A 40 23.14 16.70 -1.88
CA PHE A 40 23.02 15.40 -1.21
C PHE A 40 23.23 15.53 0.31
N GLU A 41 24.30 16.23 0.74
CA GLU A 41 24.61 16.43 2.16
C GLU A 41 23.48 17.22 2.86
N ASP A 42 23.03 18.33 2.27
CA ASP A 42 21.88 19.10 2.78
C ASP A 42 20.58 18.25 2.83
N ALA A 43 20.35 17.38 1.85
CA ALA A 43 19.19 16.50 1.84
C ALA A 43 19.23 15.46 2.96
N VAL A 44 20.42 14.90 3.27
CA VAL A 44 20.61 13.96 4.38
C VAL A 44 20.35 14.67 5.72
N ASP A 45 20.91 15.86 5.93
CA ASP A 45 20.68 16.67 7.13
C ASP A 45 19.20 17.03 7.27
N CYS A 46 18.55 17.43 6.17
CA CYS A 46 17.13 17.73 6.14
C CYS A 46 16.27 16.50 6.48
N ALA A 47 16.61 15.32 5.96
CA ALA A 47 15.90 14.08 6.26
C ALA A 47 15.99 13.71 7.75
N GLN A 48 17.16 13.92 8.38
CA GLN A 48 17.35 13.74 9.83
C GLN A 48 16.51 14.75 10.63
N ALA A 49 16.58 16.02 10.27
CA ALA A 49 15.86 17.11 10.94
C ALA A 49 14.33 16.94 10.83
N LEU A 50 13.84 16.39 9.72
CA LEU A 50 12.42 16.08 9.51
C LEU A 50 11.98 14.75 10.14
N ALA A 51 12.91 13.97 10.72
CA ALA A 51 12.64 12.63 11.24
C ALA A 51 12.12 11.64 10.17
N LEU A 52 12.68 11.68 8.96
CA LEU A 52 12.50 10.67 7.92
C LEU A 52 13.26 9.38 8.28
N VAL A 53 12.88 8.73 9.39
CA VAL A 53 13.68 7.68 10.02
C VAL A 53 12.90 6.38 10.27
N THR A 54 13.65 5.29 10.28
CA THR A 54 13.19 3.93 10.59
C THR A 54 14.10 3.29 11.64
N LEU A 55 13.65 2.18 12.24
CA LEU A 55 14.53 1.38 13.09
C LEU A 55 15.52 0.55 12.26
N PRO A 56 16.74 0.34 12.75
CA PRO A 56 17.68 -0.63 12.18
C PRO A 56 17.09 -2.05 12.13
N HIS A 57 17.58 -2.89 11.20
CA HIS A 57 17.17 -4.29 11.12
C HIS A 57 17.56 -5.12 12.35
N THR A 58 18.71 -4.81 12.93
CA THR A 58 19.32 -5.49 14.09
C THR A 58 19.02 -4.80 15.42
N HIS A 59 17.90 -4.08 15.48
CA HIS A 59 17.54 -3.30 16.66
C HIS A 59 17.12 -4.19 17.84
N GLU A 60 18.09 -4.58 18.66
CA GLU A 60 17.89 -5.28 19.92
C GLU A 60 17.83 -4.29 21.09
N GLY A 61 16.68 -3.63 21.24
CA GLY A 61 16.38 -2.86 22.46
C GLY A 61 17.04 -1.47 22.58
N ARG A 62 17.87 -1.04 21.64
CA ARG A 62 18.47 0.31 21.64
C ARG A 62 17.44 1.34 21.17
N GLY A 63 17.07 2.26 22.05
CA GLY A 63 16.10 3.32 21.77
C GLY A 63 16.69 4.57 21.11
N ASP A 64 18.01 4.65 21.06
CA ASP A 64 18.82 5.79 20.62
C ASP A 64 19.27 5.68 19.15
N GLU A 65 18.98 4.56 18.47
CA GLU A 65 19.36 4.36 17.07
C GLU A 65 18.16 4.54 16.12
N ALA A 66 18.38 5.36 15.10
CA ALA A 66 17.45 5.52 13.98
C ALA A 66 18.24 5.68 12.68
N LEU A 67 17.77 5.00 11.62
CA LEU A 67 18.32 5.12 10.27
C LEU A 67 17.42 6.00 9.42
N ILE A 68 17.99 6.82 8.55
CA ILE A 68 17.23 7.56 7.55
C ILE A 68 16.58 6.55 6.59
N HIS A 69 15.31 6.76 6.23
CA HIS A 69 14.70 6.02 5.15
C HIS A 69 15.40 6.32 3.83
N PRO A 70 15.59 5.34 2.93
CA PRO A 70 15.99 5.62 1.55
C PRO A 70 14.97 6.54 0.87
N PHE A 71 15.44 7.55 0.15
CA PHE A 71 14.60 8.48 -0.60
C PHE A 71 15.24 8.87 -1.93
N THR A 72 14.44 9.40 -2.89
CA THR A 72 14.99 10.00 -4.10
C THR A 72 15.42 11.43 -3.83
N LEU A 73 16.54 11.87 -4.42
CA LEU A 73 17.07 13.21 -4.18
C LEU A 73 16.11 14.29 -4.72
N PHE A 74 15.48 14.03 -5.85
CA PHE A 74 14.49 14.90 -6.48
C PHE A 74 13.14 14.18 -6.59
N PRO A 75 12.01 14.93 -6.63
CA PRO A 75 10.71 14.34 -6.89
C PRO A 75 10.65 13.79 -8.31
N THR A 76 10.00 12.65 -8.50
CA THR A 76 9.94 11.98 -9.81
C THR A 76 8.86 12.56 -10.70
N PRO A 77 9.17 12.90 -11.98
CA PRO A 77 8.16 13.28 -12.98
C PRO A 77 7.08 12.20 -13.12
N PHE A 78 5.83 12.62 -13.07
CA PHE A 78 4.68 11.73 -13.24
C PHE A 78 3.59 12.41 -14.08
N PRO A 79 3.00 11.74 -15.10
CA PRO A 79 1.98 12.34 -15.94
C PRO A 79 0.75 12.76 -15.14
N ARG A 80 0.41 14.05 -15.19
CA ARG A 80 -0.73 14.66 -14.47
C ARG A 80 -2.04 13.93 -14.73
N GLN A 81 -2.32 13.63 -15.99
CA GLN A 81 -3.56 12.98 -16.38
C GLN A 81 -3.71 11.60 -15.69
N LEU A 82 -2.62 10.82 -15.59
CA LEU A 82 -2.66 9.52 -14.92
C LEU A 82 -2.76 9.67 -13.39
N TYR A 83 -2.14 10.70 -12.83
CA TYR A 83 -2.29 11.02 -11.41
C TYR A 83 -3.75 11.37 -11.07
N GLU A 84 -4.38 12.25 -11.86
CA GLU A 84 -5.79 12.63 -11.69
C GLU A 84 -6.71 11.42 -11.84
N GLN A 85 -6.46 10.55 -12.82
CA GLN A 85 -7.17 9.28 -12.98
C GLN A 85 -7.03 8.39 -11.73
N ALA A 86 -5.84 8.29 -11.14
CA ALA A 86 -5.62 7.50 -9.93
C ALA A 86 -6.39 8.06 -8.72
N ILE A 87 -6.48 9.39 -8.61
CA ILE A 87 -7.28 10.08 -7.58
C ILE A 87 -8.78 9.73 -7.72
N GLU A 88 -9.32 9.80 -8.93
CA GLU A 88 -10.73 9.46 -9.18
C GLU A 88 -11.03 7.99 -8.91
N LEU A 89 -10.13 7.09 -9.30
CA LEU A 89 -10.26 5.67 -9.06
C LEU A 89 -10.25 5.31 -7.57
N GLN A 90 -9.50 6.03 -6.74
CA GLN A 90 -9.42 5.73 -5.31
C GLN A 90 -10.78 5.73 -4.63
N TRP A 91 -11.67 6.64 -5.01
CA TRP A 91 -13.01 6.71 -4.48
C TRP A 91 -13.84 5.45 -4.83
N ALA A 92 -13.70 4.96 -6.06
CA ALA A 92 -14.35 3.73 -6.50
C ALA A 92 -13.76 2.49 -5.81
N TYR A 93 -12.43 2.41 -5.65
CA TYR A 93 -11.78 1.32 -4.91
C TYR A 93 -12.16 1.29 -3.44
N ASN A 94 -12.26 2.44 -2.78
CA ASN A 94 -12.71 2.51 -1.40
C ASN A 94 -14.11 1.88 -1.23
N LEU A 95 -15.06 2.23 -2.11
CA LEU A 95 -16.43 1.68 -2.08
C LEU A 95 -16.42 0.18 -2.42
N LEU A 96 -15.70 -0.21 -3.47
CA LEU A 96 -15.59 -1.60 -3.93
C LEU A 96 -15.06 -2.50 -2.80
N TYR A 97 -13.92 -2.15 -2.22
CA TYR A 97 -13.31 -2.97 -1.16
C TYR A 97 -14.05 -2.88 0.18
N PHE A 98 -14.77 -1.78 0.44
CA PHE A 98 -15.70 -1.72 1.56
C PHE A 98 -16.78 -2.78 1.43
N ARG A 99 -17.40 -2.92 0.25
CA ARG A 99 -18.46 -3.91 0.00
C ARG A 99 -17.91 -5.33 -0.01
N ILE A 100 -16.79 -5.59 -0.67
CA ILE A 100 -16.15 -6.90 -0.71
C ILE A 100 -15.79 -7.39 0.69
N SER A 101 -15.14 -6.55 1.49
CA SER A 101 -14.66 -6.94 2.83
C SER A 101 -15.80 -7.25 3.81
N ASN A 102 -17.02 -6.81 3.51
CA ASN A 102 -18.20 -7.07 4.31
C ASN A 102 -19.13 -8.16 3.71
N ASP A 103 -18.88 -8.64 2.50
CA ASP A 103 -19.56 -9.81 1.91
C ASP A 103 -18.86 -11.11 2.37
N PHE A 104 -19.23 -11.58 3.57
CA PHE A 104 -18.64 -12.78 4.15
C PHE A 104 -18.93 -14.04 3.35
N ASP A 105 -20.08 -14.11 2.67
CA ASP A 105 -20.43 -15.26 1.80
C ASP A 105 -19.47 -15.34 0.63
N PHE A 106 -19.24 -14.24 -0.05
CA PHE A 106 -18.29 -14.14 -1.14
C PHE A 106 -16.87 -14.53 -0.72
N LEU A 107 -16.38 -13.98 0.39
CA LEU A 107 -15.04 -14.29 0.87
C LEU A 107 -14.88 -15.76 1.29
N ILE A 108 -15.86 -16.32 2.01
CA ILE A 108 -15.83 -17.73 2.42
C ILE A 108 -15.80 -18.63 1.18
N GLU A 109 -16.71 -18.42 0.21
CA GLU A 109 -16.79 -19.21 -1.02
C GLU A 109 -15.45 -19.26 -1.76
N HIS A 110 -14.84 -18.10 -1.99
CA HIS A 110 -13.65 -18.01 -2.82
C HIS A 110 -12.32 -18.36 -2.12
N TYR A 111 -12.31 -18.43 -0.79
CA TYR A 111 -11.11 -18.78 -0.02
C TYR A 111 -11.11 -20.22 0.54
N GLU A 112 -12.18 -21.00 0.41
CA GLU A 112 -12.23 -22.37 0.94
C GLU A 112 -11.12 -23.28 0.40
N ILE A 113 -10.76 -23.14 -0.87
CA ILE A 113 -9.70 -23.93 -1.50
C ILE A 113 -8.34 -23.48 -0.93
N ALA A 114 -8.07 -22.17 -0.88
CA ALA A 114 -6.83 -21.63 -0.36
C ALA A 114 -6.60 -21.97 1.13
N ALA A 115 -7.68 -22.07 1.91
CA ALA A 115 -7.61 -22.46 3.32
C ALA A 115 -7.12 -23.89 3.57
N LYS A 116 -7.19 -24.78 2.56
CA LYS A 116 -6.68 -26.16 2.69
C LYS A 116 -5.16 -26.19 2.82
N THR A 117 -4.47 -25.31 2.12
CA THR A 117 -3.00 -25.25 2.05
C THR A 117 -2.39 -24.09 2.81
N ASN A 118 -3.14 -23.00 3.05
CA ASN A 118 -2.66 -21.82 3.75
C ASN A 118 -3.29 -21.71 5.15
N ALA A 119 -2.48 -21.93 6.19
CA ALA A 119 -2.91 -21.89 7.58
C ALA A 119 -3.47 -20.51 8.01
N HIS A 120 -2.87 -19.41 7.52
CA HIS A 120 -3.34 -18.04 7.80
C HIS A 120 -4.75 -17.81 7.27
N VAL A 121 -4.98 -18.13 6.00
CA VAL A 121 -6.29 -18.05 5.36
C VAL A 121 -7.31 -18.92 6.10
N ARG A 122 -6.91 -20.12 6.52
CA ARG A 122 -7.77 -21.02 7.30
C ARG A 122 -8.20 -20.41 8.63
N HIS A 123 -7.29 -19.74 9.35
CA HIS A 123 -7.64 -19.03 10.58
C HIS A 123 -8.60 -17.87 10.33
N TYR A 124 -8.35 -17.06 9.31
CA TYR A 124 -9.26 -15.99 8.92
C TYR A 124 -10.67 -16.51 8.58
N LEU A 125 -10.78 -17.57 7.78
CA LEU A 125 -12.07 -18.17 7.44
C LEU A 125 -12.78 -18.75 8.66
N ASN A 126 -12.08 -19.39 9.57
CA ASN A 126 -12.68 -19.94 10.79
C ASN A 126 -13.27 -18.82 11.65
N ILE A 127 -12.51 -17.73 11.87
CA ILE A 127 -13.01 -16.55 12.60
C ILE A 127 -14.23 -15.96 11.89
N MET A 128 -14.17 -15.80 10.59
CA MET A 128 -15.27 -15.25 9.81
C MET A 128 -16.54 -16.11 9.88
N LYS A 129 -16.42 -17.45 9.76
CA LYS A 129 -17.53 -18.40 9.90
C LYS A 129 -18.16 -18.34 11.30
N GLU A 130 -17.35 -18.25 12.36
CA GLU A 130 -17.85 -18.10 13.72
C GLU A 130 -18.61 -16.79 13.92
N VAL A 131 -18.00 -15.67 13.53
CA VAL A 131 -18.62 -14.33 13.66
C VAL A 131 -19.90 -14.23 12.83
N LYS A 132 -19.93 -14.82 11.63
CA LYS A 132 -21.14 -14.88 10.80
C LYS A 132 -22.26 -15.65 11.50
N LYS A 133 -21.95 -16.82 12.10
CA LYS A 133 -22.91 -17.65 12.85
C LYS A 133 -23.49 -16.91 14.06
N GLU A 134 -22.67 -16.15 14.77
CA GLU A 134 -23.06 -15.40 15.98
C GLU A 134 -23.74 -14.05 15.65
N GLY A 135 -23.61 -13.59 14.41
CA GLY A 135 -24.02 -12.27 13.95
C GLY A 135 -23.03 -11.17 14.28
N ILE A 136 -22.72 -10.35 13.29
CA ILE A 136 -21.79 -9.20 13.41
C ILE A 136 -22.35 -8.19 14.43
N LYS A 137 -21.61 -7.92 15.51
CA LYS A 137 -22.05 -7.03 16.60
C LYS A 137 -21.74 -5.55 16.31
N GLN A 138 -20.62 -5.26 15.67
CA GLN A 138 -20.27 -3.90 15.27
C GLN A 138 -20.70 -3.62 13.83
N LYS A 139 -21.68 -2.72 13.66
CA LYS A 139 -22.24 -2.38 12.34
C LYS A 139 -21.49 -1.26 11.62
N LYS A 140 -20.74 -0.44 12.37
CA LYS A 140 -19.89 0.60 11.79
C LYS A 140 -18.53 0.01 11.44
N THR A 141 -18.06 0.25 10.23
CA THR A 141 -16.75 -0.24 9.78
C THR A 141 -15.93 0.86 9.13
N LEU A 142 -14.64 0.82 9.36
CA LEU A 142 -13.64 1.71 8.76
C LEU A 142 -12.70 0.91 7.88
N LEU A 143 -12.71 1.19 6.59
CA LEU A 143 -11.71 0.73 5.63
C LEU A 143 -10.66 1.82 5.44
N LEU A 144 -9.41 1.54 5.74
CA LEU A 144 -8.26 2.32 5.27
C LEU A 144 -7.74 1.66 4.01
N GLY A 145 -7.56 2.42 2.93
CA GLY A 145 -7.20 1.89 1.62
C GLY A 145 -6.03 2.61 0.97
N ARG A 146 -5.17 1.86 0.27
CA ARG A 146 -4.11 2.37 -0.58
C ARG A 146 -4.10 1.61 -1.90
N SER A 147 -4.36 2.32 -2.98
CA SER A 147 -4.20 1.77 -4.33
C SER A 147 -2.79 2.07 -4.84
N ASP A 148 -2.13 1.05 -5.37
CA ASP A 148 -0.79 1.16 -5.93
C ASP A 148 -0.83 0.95 -7.44
N TYR A 149 -0.21 1.87 -8.21
CA TYR A 149 -0.28 1.93 -9.67
C TYR A 149 1.10 2.09 -10.30
N MET A 150 1.23 1.62 -11.54
CA MET A 150 2.34 1.99 -12.44
C MET A 150 1.85 2.77 -13.64
N CYS A 151 2.69 3.72 -14.09
CA CYS A 151 2.60 4.32 -15.39
C CYS A 151 3.12 3.30 -16.42
N HIS A 152 2.22 2.59 -17.09
CA HIS A 152 2.52 1.55 -18.07
C HIS A 152 2.72 2.16 -19.46
N VAL A 153 3.84 1.85 -20.09
CA VAL A 153 4.18 2.31 -21.45
C VAL A 153 3.68 1.31 -22.47
N VAL A 154 2.85 1.76 -23.38
CA VAL A 154 2.30 0.99 -24.51
C VAL A 154 2.80 1.60 -25.81
N LYS A 155 3.25 0.76 -26.74
CA LYS A 155 3.60 1.22 -28.10
C LYS A 155 2.35 1.75 -28.79
N ASP A 156 2.44 2.94 -29.37
CA ASP A 156 1.36 3.57 -30.11
C ASP A 156 1.93 4.43 -31.24
N GLU A 157 1.91 3.90 -32.44
CA GLU A 157 2.46 4.55 -33.65
C GLU A 157 1.72 5.84 -34.02
N ASN A 158 0.55 6.11 -33.42
CA ASN A 158 -0.21 7.35 -33.69
C ASN A 158 0.26 8.54 -32.83
N THR A 159 1.20 8.34 -31.92
CA THR A 159 1.77 9.42 -31.11
C THR A 159 3.13 9.85 -31.65
N GLU A 160 3.50 11.12 -31.44
CA GLU A 160 4.81 11.65 -31.88
C GLU A 160 6.01 10.85 -31.29
N LYS A 161 5.85 10.25 -30.12
CA LYS A 161 6.88 9.47 -29.45
C LYS A 161 6.80 7.97 -29.74
N GLY A 162 5.80 7.52 -30.51
CA GLY A 162 5.53 6.09 -30.73
C GLY A 162 5.03 5.34 -29.49
N GLU A 163 4.67 6.08 -28.43
CA GLU A 163 4.28 5.53 -27.13
C GLU A 163 3.13 6.32 -26.49
N ARG A 164 2.30 5.64 -25.72
CA ARG A 164 1.30 6.24 -24.83
C ARG A 164 1.40 5.66 -23.44
N TYR A 165 0.90 6.39 -22.45
CA TYR A 165 0.93 5.98 -21.05
C TYR A 165 -0.45 5.53 -20.58
N GLU A 166 -0.50 4.41 -19.85
CA GLU A 166 -1.70 3.90 -19.22
C GLU A 166 -1.48 3.74 -17.72
N LEU A 167 -2.51 4.02 -16.92
CA LEU A 167 -2.48 3.75 -15.50
C LEU A 167 -2.87 2.28 -15.25
N LYS A 168 -1.96 1.48 -14.69
CA LYS A 168 -2.23 0.09 -14.34
C LYS A 168 -2.08 -0.16 -12.85
N GLN A 169 -3.10 -0.78 -12.26
CA GLN A 169 -3.10 -1.13 -10.84
C GLN A 169 -2.21 -2.36 -10.58
N ILE A 170 -1.38 -2.25 -9.54
CA ILE A 170 -0.55 -3.34 -9.05
C ILE A 170 -1.27 -4.11 -7.96
N GLU A 171 -1.86 -3.35 -6.99
CA GLU A 171 -2.58 -3.91 -5.85
C GLU A 171 -3.44 -2.87 -5.14
N PHE A 172 -4.35 -3.34 -4.30
CA PHE A 172 -5.06 -2.53 -3.33
C PHE A 172 -4.74 -3.06 -1.93
N ASN A 173 -4.28 -2.20 -1.05
CA ASN A 173 -3.91 -2.54 0.32
C ASN A 173 -4.94 -2.00 1.31
N THR A 174 -5.30 -2.80 2.32
CA THR A 174 -6.21 -2.40 3.40
C THR A 174 -5.51 -2.39 4.75
N GLY A 175 -6.08 -1.69 5.71
CA GLY A 175 -5.67 -1.73 7.12
C GLY A 175 -4.39 -0.97 7.42
N GLN A 176 -3.27 -1.68 7.63
CA GLN A 176 -1.99 -1.04 7.90
C GLN A 176 -1.34 -0.53 6.63
N LEU A 177 -1.29 0.78 6.46
CA LEU A 177 -0.70 1.43 5.29
C LEU A 177 0.71 1.95 5.63
N GLY A 178 1.74 1.32 5.06
CA GLY A 178 3.12 1.78 5.20
C GLY A 178 3.40 3.07 4.41
N GLY A 179 4.32 3.92 4.91
CA GLY A 179 4.81 5.10 4.19
C GLY A 179 3.95 6.36 4.33
N VAL A 180 2.71 6.26 4.78
CA VAL A 180 1.77 7.41 4.85
C VAL A 180 2.30 8.61 5.63
N HIS A 181 3.06 8.38 6.69
CA HIS A 181 3.64 9.43 7.52
C HIS A 181 4.82 10.15 6.85
N LEU A 182 5.47 9.52 5.87
CA LEU A 182 6.65 10.06 5.21
C LEU A 182 6.30 11.04 4.10
N ALA A 183 5.15 10.87 3.45
CA ALA A 183 4.79 11.59 2.24
C ALA A 183 4.80 13.12 2.40
N ARG A 184 4.28 13.64 3.52
CA ARG A 184 4.34 15.09 3.81
C ARG A 184 5.76 15.58 4.06
N LEU A 185 6.57 14.80 4.75
CA LEU A 185 7.96 15.12 5.06
C LEU A 185 8.83 15.09 3.79
N LEU A 186 8.59 14.10 2.92
CA LEU A 186 9.24 14.02 1.61
C LEU A 186 8.89 15.21 0.72
N THR A 187 7.63 15.67 0.72
CA THR A 187 7.26 16.88 -0.01
C THR A 187 8.06 18.10 0.46
N GLN A 188 8.31 18.22 1.76
CA GLN A 188 9.13 19.30 2.31
C GLN A 188 10.60 19.15 1.92
N LEU A 189 11.15 17.94 2.00
CA LEU A 189 12.51 17.63 1.58
C LEU A 189 12.71 17.95 0.11
N HIS A 190 11.85 17.45 -0.78
CA HIS A 190 11.97 17.65 -2.22
C HIS A 190 11.84 19.12 -2.63
N ARG A 191 10.98 19.90 -1.97
CA ARG A 191 10.96 21.36 -2.20
C ARG A 191 12.29 22.02 -1.88
N ARG A 192 12.92 21.58 -0.78
CA ARG A 192 14.22 22.08 -0.38
C ARG A 192 15.31 21.66 -1.37
N THR A 193 15.38 20.41 -1.75
CA THR A 193 16.39 19.93 -2.72
C THR A 193 16.26 20.62 -4.08
N MET A 194 15.02 20.80 -4.58
CA MET A 194 14.78 21.54 -5.80
C MET A 194 15.24 23.00 -5.67
N GLN A 195 14.89 23.68 -4.58
CA GLN A 195 15.32 25.06 -4.34
C GLN A 195 16.86 25.17 -4.28
N LYS A 196 17.54 24.23 -3.64
CA LYS A 196 19.02 24.18 -3.59
C LYS A 196 19.63 23.96 -4.97
N ALA A 197 18.97 23.20 -5.81
CA ALA A 197 19.37 22.97 -7.20
C ALA A 197 18.98 24.11 -8.15
N GLY A 198 18.44 25.22 -7.66
CA GLY A 198 17.94 26.31 -8.50
C GLY A 198 16.73 25.96 -9.36
N LEU A 199 16.01 24.87 -9.03
CA LEU A 199 14.82 24.41 -9.72
C LEU A 199 13.57 24.96 -9.02
N GLU A 200 12.61 25.46 -9.82
CA GLU A 200 11.33 25.94 -9.31
C GLU A 200 10.24 24.90 -9.52
N ALA A 201 9.43 24.69 -8.50
CA ALA A 201 8.22 23.88 -8.57
C ALA A 201 7.01 24.73 -8.19
N SER A 202 6.01 24.79 -9.05
CA SER A 202 4.72 25.37 -8.68
C SER A 202 4.00 24.48 -7.67
N LYS A 203 3.02 25.04 -6.96
CA LYS A 203 2.18 24.28 -6.03
C LYS A 203 1.34 23.21 -6.74
N ASP A 204 1.09 23.40 -8.03
CA ASP A 204 0.32 22.45 -8.85
C ASP A 204 1.20 21.32 -9.40
N GLN A 205 2.51 21.49 -9.43
CA GLN A 205 3.46 20.44 -9.84
C GLN A 205 3.91 19.59 -8.67
N LEU A 206 4.22 20.21 -7.52
CA LEU A 206 4.58 19.49 -6.30
C LEU A 206 3.50 19.73 -5.25
N LEU A 207 2.49 18.86 -5.24
CA LEU A 207 1.30 19.00 -4.42
C LEU A 207 1.59 18.89 -2.93
N ASN A 208 0.79 19.60 -2.14
CA ASN A 208 0.79 19.38 -0.70
C ASN A 208 0.22 18.00 -0.37
N ASN A 209 0.78 17.37 0.65
CA ASN A 209 0.43 16.02 1.05
C ASN A 209 -0.10 15.99 2.49
N GLY A 210 -1.18 15.26 2.70
CA GLY A 210 -1.82 15.11 4.01
C GLY A 210 -2.12 13.67 4.36
N SER A 211 -1.33 12.72 3.86
CA SER A 211 -1.57 11.28 4.02
C SER A 211 -1.52 10.80 5.47
N ASP A 212 -0.63 11.36 6.30
CA ASP A 212 -0.57 11.07 7.74
C ASP A 212 -1.83 11.60 8.47
N PHE A 213 -2.29 12.77 8.08
CA PHE A 213 -3.46 13.40 8.68
C PHE A 213 -4.76 12.68 8.32
N VAL A 214 -4.91 12.18 7.09
CA VAL A 214 -6.13 11.48 6.67
C VAL A 214 -6.34 10.17 7.43
N ILE A 215 -5.26 9.44 7.74
CA ILE A 215 -5.35 8.22 8.56
C ILE A 215 -5.75 8.56 10.00
N ALA A 216 -5.14 9.59 10.60
CA ALA A 216 -5.51 10.03 11.95
C ALA A 216 -6.96 10.55 12.00
N GLU A 217 -7.40 11.31 10.98
CA GLU A 217 -8.79 11.77 10.84
C GLU A 217 -9.78 10.60 10.79
N ALA A 218 -9.49 9.58 9.95
CA ALA A 218 -10.32 8.39 9.82
C ALA A 218 -10.45 7.61 11.14
N LEU A 219 -9.34 7.39 11.83
CA LEU A 219 -9.30 6.71 13.12
C LEU A 219 -10.00 7.51 14.23
N PHE A 220 -9.84 8.83 14.24
CA PHE A 220 -10.54 9.72 15.16
C PHE A 220 -12.05 9.70 14.92
N MET A 221 -12.47 9.72 13.66
CA MET A 221 -13.87 9.60 13.28
C MET A 221 -14.47 8.27 13.78
N ALA A 222 -13.76 7.15 13.61
CA ALA A 222 -14.20 5.85 14.11
C ALA A 222 -14.38 5.87 15.64
N TRP A 223 -13.42 6.44 16.37
CA TRP A 223 -13.52 6.59 17.82
C TRP A 223 -14.72 7.46 18.23
N THR A 224 -14.93 8.58 17.57
CA THR A 224 -16.08 9.46 17.83
C THR A 224 -17.40 8.75 17.50
N ALA A 225 -17.44 8.01 16.41
CA ALA A 225 -18.62 7.26 15.99
C ALA A 225 -19.00 6.12 16.94
N PHE A 226 -18.07 5.62 17.77
CA PHE A 226 -18.39 4.66 18.83
C PHE A 226 -19.35 5.24 19.87
N GLY A 227 -19.26 6.54 20.16
CA GLY A 227 -20.23 7.29 20.96
C GLY A 227 -19.97 7.29 22.47
N ASP A 228 -18.83 6.79 22.95
CA ASP A 228 -18.43 6.85 24.35
C ASP A 228 -17.06 7.57 24.48
N PRO A 229 -17.02 8.84 24.87
CA PRO A 229 -15.77 9.61 24.97
C PRO A 229 -14.81 9.13 26.07
N LYS A 230 -15.24 8.22 26.95
CA LYS A 230 -14.40 7.60 27.97
C LYS A 230 -13.77 6.29 27.49
N ALA A 231 -14.23 5.74 26.36
CA ALA A 231 -13.69 4.53 25.79
C ALA A 231 -12.30 4.76 25.21
N VAL A 232 -11.41 3.80 25.40
CA VAL A 232 -10.02 3.90 24.98
C VAL A 232 -9.86 3.49 23.51
N PHE A 233 -8.81 4.02 22.88
CA PHE A 233 -8.32 3.58 21.59
C PHE A 233 -7.21 2.54 21.78
N LEU A 234 -7.39 1.34 21.25
CA LEU A 234 -6.41 0.27 21.33
C LEU A 234 -5.52 0.25 20.09
N PHE A 235 -4.26 0.61 20.26
CA PHE A 235 -3.26 0.61 19.20
C PHE A 235 -2.44 -0.68 19.29
N VAL A 236 -2.77 -1.68 18.46
CA VAL A 236 -2.10 -2.99 18.47
C VAL A 236 -0.88 -2.95 17.55
N ALA A 237 0.32 -2.96 18.13
CA ALA A 237 1.55 -2.88 17.36
C ALA A 237 2.73 -3.55 18.05
N SER A 238 3.63 -4.16 17.26
CA SER A 238 4.88 -4.72 17.76
C SER A 238 5.82 -3.61 18.27
N LYS A 239 6.56 -3.91 19.34
CA LYS A 239 7.62 -3.03 19.84
C LYS A 239 8.82 -2.93 18.88
N THR A 240 9.03 -3.96 18.07
CA THR A 240 10.14 -4.09 17.12
C THR A 240 9.74 -3.72 15.69
N SER A 241 8.54 -3.17 15.48
CA SER A 241 8.10 -2.72 14.16
C SER A 241 9.03 -1.65 13.60
N ARG A 242 9.59 -1.87 12.41
CA ARG A 242 10.39 -0.87 11.71
C ARG A 242 9.62 0.41 11.41
N ASN A 243 8.28 0.31 11.27
CA ASN A 243 7.37 1.45 11.08
C ASN A 243 6.98 2.14 12.41
N ARG A 244 7.68 1.86 13.51
CA ARG A 244 7.34 2.39 14.84
C ARG A 244 7.22 3.91 14.87
N PHE A 245 8.11 4.63 14.20
CA PHE A 245 8.07 6.10 14.18
C PHE A 245 6.83 6.62 13.47
N GLY A 246 6.45 6.04 12.32
CA GLY A 246 5.22 6.40 11.63
C GLY A 246 3.96 6.09 12.44
N GLN A 247 3.94 4.95 13.10
CA GLN A 247 2.85 4.59 14.01
C GLN A 247 2.73 5.60 15.17
N ARG A 248 3.85 6.05 15.75
CA ARG A 248 3.87 7.06 16.81
C ARG A 248 3.40 8.44 16.30
N GLN A 249 3.75 8.83 15.08
CA GLN A 249 3.24 10.07 14.50
C GLN A 249 1.71 10.03 14.36
N ILE A 250 1.13 8.89 13.98
CA ILE A 250 -0.35 8.72 13.96
C ILE A 250 -0.93 8.85 15.38
N GLU A 251 -0.32 8.23 16.39
CA GLU A 251 -0.76 8.38 17.79
C GLU A 251 -0.73 9.84 18.25
N TYR A 252 0.35 10.56 18.00
CA TYR A 252 0.49 11.99 18.38
C TYR A 252 -0.52 12.88 17.64
N LEU A 253 -0.82 12.57 16.38
CA LEU A 253 -1.87 13.27 15.64
C LEU A 253 -3.25 12.98 16.23
N LEU A 254 -3.56 11.74 16.63
CA LEU A 254 -4.80 11.38 17.30
C LEU A 254 -4.96 12.12 18.65
N GLU A 255 -3.91 12.15 19.45
CA GLU A 255 -3.89 12.92 20.70
C GLU A 255 -4.16 14.40 20.44
N LYS A 256 -3.50 15.00 19.46
CA LYS A 256 -3.65 16.42 19.09
C LYS A 256 -5.05 16.72 18.57
N ILE A 257 -5.58 15.92 17.63
CA ILE A 257 -6.91 16.12 17.03
C ILE A 257 -8.01 15.98 18.09
N SER A 258 -7.84 15.08 19.05
CA SER A 258 -8.78 14.89 20.15
C SER A 258 -8.64 15.92 21.28
N ASN A 259 -7.78 16.93 21.15
CA ASN A 259 -7.39 17.83 22.26
C ASN A 259 -6.95 17.03 23.50
N TYR A 260 -6.17 15.95 23.32
CA TYR A 260 -5.67 15.06 24.37
C TYR A 260 -6.77 14.37 25.20
N LYS A 261 -7.99 14.28 24.66
CA LYS A 261 -9.11 13.60 25.31
C LYS A 261 -9.14 12.10 25.05
N MET A 262 -8.62 11.65 23.90
CA MET A 262 -8.55 10.25 23.55
C MET A 262 -7.43 9.57 24.35
N LYS A 263 -7.79 8.56 25.14
CA LYS A 263 -6.80 7.70 25.79
C LYS A 263 -6.38 6.59 24.83
N ILE A 264 -5.10 6.58 24.45
CA ILE A 264 -4.53 5.55 23.58
C ILE A 264 -3.77 4.53 24.44
N ILE A 265 -4.08 3.25 24.27
CA ILE A 265 -3.33 2.13 24.87
C ILE A 265 -2.58 1.43 23.73
N ARG A 266 -1.25 1.53 23.75
CA ARG A 266 -0.40 0.80 22.81
C ARG A 266 0.03 -0.53 23.41
N ILE A 267 -0.26 -1.64 22.72
CA ILE A 267 0.00 -3.00 23.17
C ILE A 267 0.33 -3.90 21.95
N SER A 268 1.15 -4.93 22.13
CA SER A 268 1.38 -5.92 21.07
C SER A 268 0.37 -7.06 21.13
N LEU A 269 0.14 -7.75 20.00
CA LEU A 269 -0.78 -8.88 19.94
C LEU A 269 -0.42 -10.02 20.94
N PRO A 270 0.88 -10.41 21.09
CA PRO A 270 1.28 -11.35 22.16
C PRO A 270 0.97 -10.84 23.57
N ALA A 271 1.05 -9.52 23.79
CA ALA A 271 0.67 -8.95 25.08
C ALA A 271 -0.84 -8.97 25.29
N CYS A 272 -1.65 -8.73 24.25
CA CYS A 272 -3.11 -8.93 24.30
C CYS A 272 -3.45 -10.37 24.71
N ALA A 273 -2.78 -11.37 24.13
CA ALA A 273 -2.99 -12.78 24.46
C ALA A 273 -2.69 -13.07 25.94
N ARG A 274 -1.61 -12.49 26.48
CA ARG A 274 -1.32 -12.58 27.93
C ARG A 274 -2.42 -11.92 28.78
N GLN A 275 -2.88 -10.72 28.40
CA GLN A 275 -3.93 -10.02 29.14
C GLN A 275 -5.27 -10.77 29.09
N MET A 276 -5.58 -11.43 27.99
CA MET A 276 -6.75 -12.28 27.86
C MET A 276 -6.68 -13.47 28.84
N LYS A 277 -5.54 -14.16 28.94
CA LYS A 277 -5.32 -15.25 29.93
C LYS A 277 -5.42 -14.78 31.38
N LEU A 278 -5.03 -13.54 31.64
CA LEU A 278 -5.12 -12.92 32.98
C LEU A 278 -6.51 -12.34 33.28
N GLY A 279 -7.48 -12.49 32.40
CA GLY A 279 -8.81 -11.90 32.54
C GLY A 279 -8.85 -10.37 32.51
N GLN A 280 -7.81 -9.74 31.98
CA GLN A 280 -7.72 -8.28 31.85
C GLN A 280 -8.16 -7.77 30.46
N LEU A 281 -8.12 -8.63 29.44
CA LEU A 281 -8.75 -8.40 28.14
C LEU A 281 -9.95 -9.32 28.04
N THR A 282 -11.14 -8.74 28.07
CA THR A 282 -12.40 -9.50 28.18
C THR A 282 -13.45 -8.97 27.21
N LEU A 283 -14.42 -9.84 26.90
CA LEU A 283 -15.65 -9.48 26.22
C LEU A 283 -16.81 -9.54 27.22
N ASP A 284 -17.57 -8.46 27.31
CA ASP A 284 -18.76 -8.43 28.15
C ASP A 284 -19.80 -9.43 27.61
N PRO A 285 -20.30 -10.39 28.41
CA PRO A 285 -21.20 -11.43 27.92
C PRO A 285 -22.59 -10.92 27.56
N GLN A 286 -22.98 -9.73 28.02
CA GLN A 286 -24.32 -9.16 27.77
C GLN A 286 -24.38 -8.40 26.45
N ASP A 287 -23.37 -7.56 26.15
CA ASP A 287 -23.41 -6.63 25.03
C ASP A 287 -22.20 -6.72 24.09
N ASN A 288 -21.28 -7.69 24.32
CA ASN A 288 -20.04 -7.86 23.57
C ASN A 288 -19.11 -6.62 23.58
N THR A 289 -19.20 -5.78 24.60
CA THR A 289 -18.25 -4.68 24.82
C THR A 289 -16.87 -5.24 25.12
N LEU A 290 -15.87 -4.85 24.31
CA LEU A 290 -14.47 -5.18 24.58
C LEU A 290 -13.93 -4.31 25.72
N ARG A 291 -13.29 -4.96 26.70
CA ARG A 291 -12.65 -4.27 27.83
C ARG A 291 -11.19 -4.67 27.95
N LEU A 292 -10.34 -3.67 28.17
CA LEU A 292 -8.94 -3.89 28.57
C LEU A 292 -8.67 -3.15 29.88
N TYR A 293 -8.19 -3.86 30.90
CA TYR A 293 -8.01 -3.31 32.26
C TYR A 293 -9.28 -2.64 32.80
N GLY A 294 -10.44 -3.24 32.54
CA GLY A 294 -11.75 -2.73 32.93
C GLY A 294 -12.28 -1.56 32.07
N GLN A 295 -11.46 -0.94 31.20
CA GLN A 295 -11.85 0.17 30.35
C GLN A 295 -12.48 -0.33 29.04
N LYS A 296 -13.58 0.30 28.60
CA LYS A 296 -14.18 0.00 27.29
C LYS A 296 -13.23 0.38 26.17
N VAL A 297 -13.16 -0.45 25.14
CA VAL A 297 -12.39 -0.21 23.92
C VAL A 297 -13.32 0.22 22.80
N ALA A 298 -13.13 1.43 22.26
CA ALA A 298 -13.92 1.97 21.16
C ALA A 298 -13.42 1.49 19.80
N VAL A 299 -12.10 1.47 19.62
CA VAL A 299 -11.44 1.12 18.36
C VAL A 299 -10.29 0.17 18.65
N THR A 300 -10.15 -0.85 17.82
CA THR A 300 -8.94 -1.68 17.75
C THR A 300 -8.26 -1.42 16.39
N TYR A 301 -7.13 -0.73 16.41
CA TYR A 301 -6.31 -0.52 15.22
C TYR A 301 -5.11 -1.46 15.24
N ILE A 302 -5.08 -2.41 14.31
CA ILE A 302 -4.02 -3.40 14.21
C ILE A 302 -2.97 -2.89 13.24
N ALA A 303 -1.95 -2.26 13.79
CA ALA A 303 -0.88 -1.59 13.04
C ALA A 303 0.33 -2.50 12.73
N THR A 304 0.33 -3.72 13.22
CA THR A 304 1.36 -4.72 12.91
C THR A 304 0.80 -6.11 13.15
N GLU A 305 0.77 -6.93 12.14
CA GLU A 305 0.49 -8.36 12.27
C GLU A 305 1.75 -9.14 12.63
N ALA A 306 1.58 -10.23 13.38
CA ALA A 306 2.63 -11.21 13.55
C ALA A 306 2.70 -12.07 12.27
N PRO A 307 3.88 -12.36 11.71
CA PRO A 307 4.00 -13.22 10.54
C PRO A 307 3.49 -14.64 10.78
N ASN A 308 3.56 -15.12 12.04
CA ASN A 308 3.05 -16.42 12.47
C ASN A 308 2.39 -16.28 13.85
N PRO A 309 1.13 -15.84 13.94
CA PRO A 309 0.43 -15.71 15.20
C PRO A 309 0.26 -17.08 15.88
N SER A 310 0.43 -17.12 17.18
CA SER A 310 0.10 -18.28 18.01
C SER A 310 -1.41 -18.50 18.11
N ASP A 311 -1.84 -19.69 18.55
CA ASP A 311 -3.26 -19.98 18.76
C ASP A 311 -3.93 -18.98 19.72
N ASP A 312 -3.22 -18.49 20.72
CA ASP A 312 -3.75 -17.51 21.65
C ASP A 312 -3.90 -16.12 21.01
N GLU A 313 -3.02 -15.76 20.10
CA GLU A 313 -3.15 -14.53 19.31
C GLU A 313 -4.31 -14.61 18.32
N TRP A 314 -4.56 -15.79 17.73
CA TRP A 314 -5.77 -16.03 16.92
C TRP A 314 -7.06 -15.94 17.75
N LYS A 315 -7.05 -16.41 19.01
CA LYS A 315 -8.18 -16.21 19.94
C LYS A 315 -8.41 -14.73 20.23
N VAL A 316 -7.35 -13.92 20.35
CA VAL A 316 -7.48 -12.47 20.50
C VAL A 316 -8.10 -11.84 19.26
N ARG A 317 -7.68 -12.25 18.04
CA ARG A 317 -8.31 -11.78 16.80
C ARG A 317 -9.81 -12.11 16.78
N LEU A 318 -10.20 -13.33 17.14
CA LEU A 318 -11.60 -13.70 17.26
C LEU A 318 -12.35 -12.86 18.32
N LEU A 319 -11.72 -12.59 19.48
CA LEU A 319 -12.29 -11.73 20.50
C LEU A 319 -12.57 -10.31 19.97
N PHE A 320 -11.63 -9.74 19.20
CA PHE A 320 -11.81 -8.44 18.57
C PHE A 320 -12.98 -8.46 17.59
N GLU A 321 -13.06 -9.47 16.72
CA GLU A 321 -14.13 -9.57 15.73
C GLU A 321 -15.53 -9.73 16.36
N ARG A 322 -15.65 -10.45 17.47
CA ARG A 322 -16.89 -10.61 18.24
C ARG A 322 -17.33 -9.33 18.95
N SER A 323 -16.43 -8.37 19.14
CA SER A 323 -16.68 -7.19 19.96
C SER A 323 -17.47 -6.10 19.24
N THR A 324 -18.04 -5.19 20.03
CA THR A 324 -18.63 -3.92 19.56
C THR A 324 -17.59 -2.83 19.27
N ALA A 325 -16.31 -3.05 19.52
CA ALA A 325 -15.25 -2.13 19.09
C ALA A 325 -15.21 -2.03 17.56
N ILE A 326 -14.91 -0.85 17.02
CA ILE A 326 -14.67 -0.65 15.58
C ILE A 326 -13.26 -1.15 15.27
N LYS A 327 -13.13 -2.09 14.34
CA LYS A 327 -11.86 -2.71 13.94
C LYS A 327 -11.30 -2.04 12.68
N SER A 328 -9.98 -1.93 12.59
CA SER A 328 -9.25 -1.60 11.37
C SER A 328 -7.85 -2.26 11.41
N PRO A 329 -7.57 -3.25 10.53
CA PRO A 329 -8.52 -3.93 9.65
C PRO A 329 -9.47 -4.90 10.38
N THR A 330 -10.61 -5.22 9.75
CA THR A 330 -11.42 -6.40 10.08
C THR A 330 -10.82 -7.64 9.40
N ILE A 331 -11.25 -8.84 9.82
CA ILE A 331 -10.86 -10.09 9.13
C ILE A 331 -11.27 -10.09 7.65
N GLY A 332 -12.43 -9.49 7.34
CA GLY A 332 -12.86 -9.36 5.94
C GLY A 332 -11.94 -8.46 5.12
N GLN A 333 -11.42 -7.38 5.72
CA GLN A 333 -10.43 -6.51 5.07
C GLN A 333 -9.10 -7.24 4.86
N ASP A 334 -8.63 -8.02 5.84
CA ASP A 334 -7.41 -8.82 5.70
C ASP A 334 -7.51 -9.87 4.57
N LEU A 335 -8.68 -10.48 4.37
CA LEU A 335 -8.92 -11.38 3.23
C LEU A 335 -9.06 -10.61 1.91
N ALA A 336 -9.78 -9.48 1.91
CA ALA A 336 -9.97 -8.67 0.71
C ALA A 336 -8.66 -8.07 0.18
N ASN A 337 -7.67 -7.88 1.05
CA ASN A 337 -6.33 -7.38 0.72
C ASN A 337 -5.51 -8.34 -0.17
N GLN A 338 -5.86 -9.62 -0.22
CA GLN A 338 -5.05 -10.62 -0.91
C GLN A 338 -5.23 -10.59 -2.44
N LYS A 339 -4.18 -10.98 -3.16
CA LYS A 339 -4.14 -11.02 -4.64
C LYS A 339 -5.29 -11.81 -5.28
N LYS A 340 -5.86 -12.79 -4.55
CA LYS A 340 -7.01 -13.57 -5.01
C LYS A 340 -8.23 -12.70 -5.29
N VAL A 341 -8.55 -11.72 -4.44
CA VAL A 341 -9.66 -10.79 -4.68
C VAL A 341 -9.39 -9.94 -5.91
N GLN A 342 -8.17 -9.40 -6.04
CA GLN A 342 -7.80 -8.62 -7.23
C GLN A 342 -7.99 -9.43 -8.53
N GLN A 343 -7.58 -10.70 -8.53
CA GLN A 343 -7.79 -11.61 -9.68
C GLN A 343 -9.27 -11.88 -9.93
N LEU A 344 -10.09 -12.10 -8.89
CA LEU A 344 -11.53 -12.31 -9.06
C LEU A 344 -12.22 -11.11 -9.70
N LEU A 345 -11.80 -9.89 -9.36
CA LEU A 345 -12.37 -8.65 -9.89
C LEU A 345 -12.11 -8.46 -11.39
N THR A 346 -11.14 -9.15 -11.99
CA THR A 346 -10.94 -9.13 -13.44
C THR A 346 -11.96 -9.98 -14.20
N LYS A 347 -12.69 -10.87 -13.51
CA LYS A 347 -13.70 -11.72 -14.14
C LYS A 347 -14.95 -10.90 -14.53
N PRO A 348 -15.58 -11.21 -15.68
CA PRO A 348 -16.82 -10.54 -16.09
C PRO A 348 -17.90 -10.57 -15.00
N GLY A 349 -18.60 -9.46 -14.79
CA GLY A 349 -19.69 -9.34 -13.82
C GLY A 349 -19.27 -9.13 -12.35
N MET A 350 -17.98 -9.29 -12.00
CA MET A 350 -17.54 -9.17 -10.61
C MET A 350 -17.51 -7.72 -10.12
N LEU A 351 -17.13 -6.77 -10.95
CA LEU A 351 -17.21 -5.36 -10.58
C LEU A 351 -18.67 -4.92 -10.44
N GLU A 352 -19.53 -5.33 -11.36
CA GLU A 352 -20.96 -5.05 -11.37
C GLU A 352 -21.69 -5.67 -10.17
N ARG A 353 -21.25 -6.84 -9.68
CA ARG A 353 -21.77 -7.44 -8.44
C ARG A 353 -21.66 -6.49 -7.25
N PHE A 354 -20.52 -5.80 -7.12
CA PHE A 354 -20.25 -4.91 -5.99
C PHE A 354 -20.58 -3.44 -6.26
N LEU A 355 -20.75 -3.06 -7.52
CA LEU A 355 -21.07 -1.69 -7.97
C LEU A 355 -22.22 -1.76 -8.99
N PRO A 356 -23.41 -2.27 -8.57
CA PRO A 356 -24.53 -2.52 -9.49
C PRO A 356 -25.29 -1.25 -9.89
N GLU A 357 -25.07 -0.14 -9.19
CA GLU A 357 -25.81 1.09 -9.41
C GLU A 357 -25.43 1.72 -10.76
N PRO A 358 -26.42 2.14 -11.59
CA PRO A 358 -26.17 2.71 -12.92
C PRO A 358 -25.22 3.91 -12.92
N GLU A 359 -25.24 4.72 -11.87
CA GLU A 359 -24.32 5.86 -11.69
C GLU A 359 -22.86 5.44 -11.52
N HIS A 360 -22.59 4.17 -11.24
CA HIS A 360 -21.24 3.64 -11.13
C HIS A 360 -20.72 3.01 -12.42
N ALA A 361 -21.52 2.91 -13.48
CA ALA A 361 -21.11 2.25 -14.72
C ALA A 361 -19.81 2.80 -15.32
N ALA A 362 -19.66 4.12 -15.35
CA ALA A 362 -18.43 4.76 -15.83
C ALA A 362 -17.21 4.43 -14.95
N LYS A 363 -17.41 4.32 -13.63
CA LYS A 363 -16.36 3.95 -12.67
C LYS A 363 -15.97 2.49 -12.81
N VAL A 364 -16.95 1.59 -12.99
CA VAL A 364 -16.72 0.16 -13.27
C VAL A 364 -15.83 0.00 -14.49
N GLU A 365 -16.14 0.72 -15.58
CA GLU A 365 -15.33 0.67 -16.79
C GLU A 365 -13.92 1.26 -16.58
N ALA A 366 -13.78 2.33 -15.81
CA ALA A 366 -12.48 2.91 -15.47
C ALA A 366 -11.65 1.97 -14.58
N LEU A 367 -12.26 1.28 -13.60
CA LEU A 367 -11.62 0.24 -12.81
C LEU A 367 -11.13 -0.91 -13.69
N ARG A 368 -11.96 -1.40 -14.61
CA ARG A 368 -11.62 -2.48 -15.54
C ARG A 368 -10.41 -2.14 -16.40
N ARG A 369 -10.36 -0.92 -16.96
CA ARG A 369 -9.20 -0.44 -17.73
C ARG A 369 -7.93 -0.33 -16.92
N SER A 370 -8.03 -0.10 -15.61
CA SER A 370 -6.86 -0.01 -14.73
C SER A 370 -6.24 -1.36 -14.39
N PHE A 371 -6.93 -2.47 -14.60
CA PHE A 371 -6.37 -3.78 -14.32
C PHE A 371 -5.28 -4.16 -15.33
N ALA A 372 -4.24 -4.84 -14.83
CA ALA A 372 -3.35 -5.65 -15.65
C ALA A 372 -4.00 -7.02 -15.93
N GLY A 373 -3.46 -7.80 -16.84
CA GLY A 373 -3.87 -9.19 -17.01
C GLY A 373 -3.58 -9.99 -15.74
N LEU A 374 -4.60 -10.68 -15.21
CA LEU A 374 -4.53 -11.48 -13.97
C LEU A 374 -5.29 -12.79 -14.15
N TRP A 375 -4.63 -13.91 -13.92
CA TRP A 375 -5.21 -15.25 -14.09
C TRP A 375 -4.96 -16.11 -12.86
N ALA A 376 -5.99 -16.83 -12.41
CA ALA A 376 -5.83 -17.82 -11.35
C ALA A 376 -5.30 -19.12 -11.96
N LEU A 377 -4.12 -19.58 -11.57
CA LEU A 377 -3.46 -20.73 -12.16
C LEU A 377 -4.21 -22.07 -12.01
N HIS A 378 -5.27 -22.09 -11.17
CA HIS A 378 -6.13 -23.26 -10.99
C HIS A 378 -7.43 -23.20 -11.79
N ASP A 379 -7.74 -22.07 -12.44
CA ASP A 379 -8.93 -21.97 -13.29
C ASP A 379 -8.72 -22.81 -14.57
N GLU A 380 -9.68 -23.65 -14.90
CA GLU A 380 -9.64 -24.54 -16.06
C GLU A 380 -10.38 -23.90 -17.28
N ASP A 381 -10.33 -22.56 -17.38
CA ASP A 381 -10.90 -21.84 -18.52
C ASP A 381 -9.88 -21.61 -19.64
N GLU A 382 -10.39 -21.47 -20.88
CA GLU A 382 -9.56 -21.31 -22.08
C GLU A 382 -8.66 -20.08 -22.03
N GLN A 383 -9.10 -18.98 -21.42
CA GLN A 383 -8.35 -17.75 -21.33
C GLN A 383 -7.13 -17.91 -20.40
N THR A 384 -7.31 -18.58 -19.27
CA THR A 384 -6.24 -18.90 -18.33
C THR A 384 -5.23 -19.84 -18.96
N GLU A 385 -5.67 -20.89 -19.65
CA GLU A 385 -4.77 -21.82 -20.33
C GLU A 385 -3.96 -21.13 -21.43
N ARG A 386 -4.56 -20.26 -22.24
CA ARG A 386 -3.85 -19.45 -23.23
C ARG A 386 -2.77 -18.57 -22.58
N ALA A 387 -3.10 -17.93 -21.46
CA ALA A 387 -2.14 -17.10 -20.73
C ALA A 387 -0.97 -17.93 -20.16
N ILE A 388 -1.24 -19.12 -19.62
CA ILE A 388 -0.20 -20.05 -19.14
C ILE A 388 0.72 -20.47 -20.29
N GLN A 389 0.15 -20.88 -21.43
CA GLN A 389 0.94 -21.28 -22.59
C GLN A 389 1.78 -20.13 -23.17
N ASP A 390 1.24 -18.91 -23.15
CA ASP A 390 2.00 -17.75 -23.56
C ASP A 390 3.12 -17.41 -22.56
N ALA A 391 2.85 -17.51 -21.25
CA ALA A 391 3.85 -17.29 -20.20
C ALA A 391 5.00 -18.31 -20.25
N ILE A 392 4.73 -19.56 -20.65
CA ILE A 392 5.78 -20.57 -20.88
C ILE A 392 6.66 -20.20 -22.07
N ARG A 393 6.09 -19.64 -23.15
CA ARG A 393 6.83 -19.22 -24.34
C ARG A 393 7.56 -17.90 -24.14
N ASN A 394 6.95 -16.98 -23.42
CA ASN A 394 7.38 -15.59 -23.23
C ASN A 394 7.47 -15.22 -21.73
N PRO A 395 8.29 -15.91 -20.91
CA PRO A 395 8.29 -15.76 -19.46
C PRO A 395 8.69 -14.36 -18.98
N GLN A 396 9.39 -13.58 -19.84
CA GLN A 396 9.78 -12.20 -19.56
C GLN A 396 8.58 -11.23 -19.47
N ASN A 397 7.43 -11.62 -20.02
CA ASN A 397 6.20 -10.78 -20.06
C ASN A 397 5.26 -11.05 -18.87
N TYR A 398 5.64 -11.93 -17.95
CA TYR A 398 4.78 -12.36 -16.87
C TYR A 398 5.49 -12.40 -15.52
N VAL A 399 4.70 -12.45 -14.45
CA VAL A 399 5.14 -12.72 -13.09
C VAL A 399 4.15 -13.65 -12.39
N ILE A 400 4.65 -14.63 -11.64
CA ILE A 400 3.82 -15.42 -10.72
C ILE A 400 3.89 -14.77 -9.35
N LYS A 401 2.71 -14.52 -8.75
CA LYS A 401 2.58 -13.94 -7.41
C LYS A 401 1.89 -14.93 -6.48
N PRO A 402 2.42 -15.17 -5.25
CA PRO A 402 1.72 -15.98 -4.27
C PRO A 402 0.50 -15.24 -3.71
N ASN A 403 -0.55 -15.99 -3.36
CA ASN A 403 -1.73 -15.50 -2.66
C ASN A 403 -1.43 -15.29 -1.18
N ARG A 404 -0.49 -14.40 -0.86
CA ARG A 404 -0.14 -13.97 0.49
C ARG A 404 0.36 -12.54 0.49
N GLU A 405 0.25 -11.89 1.64
CA GLU A 405 0.81 -10.56 1.83
C GLU A 405 2.34 -10.59 1.99
N GLY A 406 2.95 -9.43 1.69
CA GLY A 406 4.40 -9.23 1.72
C GLY A 406 5.07 -9.47 0.36
N GLY A 407 6.01 -8.59 0.01
CA GLY A 407 6.83 -8.71 -1.20
C GLY A 407 7.97 -9.72 -1.05
N GLY A 408 8.80 -9.85 -2.10
CA GLY A 408 10.01 -10.68 -2.07
C GLY A 408 9.79 -12.15 -2.41
N HIS A 409 8.62 -12.52 -2.93
CA HIS A 409 8.26 -13.90 -3.22
C HIS A 409 7.73 -14.12 -4.64
N ASN A 410 7.84 -13.10 -5.49
CA ASN A 410 7.43 -13.21 -6.88
C ASN A 410 8.42 -14.08 -7.67
N ILE A 411 7.90 -14.80 -8.68
CA ILE A 411 8.69 -15.69 -9.54
C ILE A 411 8.73 -15.09 -10.93
N TRP A 412 9.93 -14.99 -11.51
CA TRP A 412 10.20 -14.24 -12.74
C TRP A 412 10.99 -15.09 -13.75
N GLY A 413 10.88 -14.73 -15.04
CA GLY A 413 11.75 -15.24 -16.10
C GLY A 413 11.77 -16.77 -16.23
N GLU A 414 12.94 -17.38 -16.33
CA GLU A 414 13.06 -18.83 -16.53
C GLU A 414 12.52 -19.63 -15.32
N ASP A 415 12.67 -19.11 -14.09
CA ASP A 415 12.10 -19.75 -12.89
C ASP A 415 10.57 -19.80 -12.97
N LEU A 416 9.91 -18.75 -13.51
CA LEU A 416 8.48 -18.73 -13.76
C LEU A 416 8.07 -19.86 -14.72
N LYS A 417 8.79 -20.01 -15.84
CA LYS A 417 8.52 -21.06 -16.82
C LYS A 417 8.66 -22.44 -16.20
N GLN A 418 9.75 -22.69 -15.47
CA GLN A 418 9.96 -23.98 -14.79
C GLN A 418 8.86 -24.29 -13.78
N LYS A 419 8.42 -23.28 -13.02
CA LYS A 419 7.33 -23.43 -12.06
C LYS A 419 5.99 -23.74 -12.75
N LEU A 420 5.64 -23.05 -13.84
CA LEU A 420 4.40 -23.34 -14.58
C LEU A 420 4.36 -24.79 -15.12
N LEU A 421 5.51 -25.34 -15.51
CA LEU A 421 5.63 -26.72 -16.00
C LEU A 421 5.56 -27.77 -14.89
N THR A 422 5.93 -27.41 -13.65
CA THR A 422 6.11 -28.37 -12.54
C THR A 422 5.12 -28.19 -11.39
N PHE A 423 4.37 -27.10 -11.34
CA PHE A 423 3.43 -26.82 -10.25
C PHE A 423 2.41 -27.94 -10.08
N THR A 424 2.32 -28.43 -8.87
CA THR A 424 1.21 -29.28 -8.42
C THR A 424 -0.10 -28.49 -8.39
N LYS A 425 -1.23 -29.19 -8.29
CA LYS A 425 -2.54 -28.57 -8.17
C LYS A 425 -2.63 -27.62 -6.96
N ASP A 426 -2.02 -27.98 -5.84
CA ASP A 426 -2.02 -27.16 -4.62
C ASP A 426 -1.15 -25.92 -4.77
N GLU A 427 -0.01 -26.02 -5.43
CA GLU A 427 0.83 -24.86 -5.75
C GLU A 427 0.13 -23.91 -6.72
N ARG A 428 -0.59 -24.42 -7.74
CA ARG A 428 -1.42 -23.59 -8.63
C ARG A 428 -2.51 -22.84 -7.86
N ASN A 429 -3.17 -23.47 -6.89
CA ASN A 429 -4.16 -22.85 -6.01
C ASN A 429 -3.59 -21.70 -5.16
N ALA A 430 -2.30 -21.79 -4.83
CA ALA A 430 -1.61 -20.81 -3.99
C ALA A 430 -1.04 -19.61 -4.76
N HIS A 431 -1.15 -19.59 -6.09
CA HIS A 431 -0.52 -18.56 -6.93
C HIS A 431 -1.47 -18.00 -7.98
N ILE A 432 -1.16 -16.78 -8.43
CA ILE A 432 -1.77 -16.16 -9.61
C ILE A 432 -0.67 -15.84 -10.64
N LEU A 433 -1.03 -15.86 -11.92
CA LEU A 433 -0.24 -15.32 -13.00
C LEU A 433 -0.66 -13.87 -13.24
N MET A 434 0.29 -12.98 -13.45
CA MET A 434 0.03 -11.58 -13.75
C MET A 434 0.89 -11.15 -14.94
N GLU A 435 0.33 -10.33 -15.81
CA GLU A 435 1.05 -9.61 -16.85
C GLU A 435 2.13 -8.72 -16.23
N LYS A 436 3.35 -8.77 -16.76
CA LYS A 436 4.42 -7.88 -16.34
C LYS A 436 4.22 -6.52 -16.99
N LEU A 437 4.05 -5.50 -16.17
CA LEU A 437 3.94 -4.13 -16.65
C LEU A 437 5.29 -3.64 -17.19
N ASN A 438 5.22 -2.78 -18.21
CA ASN A 438 6.36 -2.04 -18.76
C ASN A 438 6.32 -0.60 -18.20
N PRO A 439 6.98 -0.31 -17.06
CA PRO A 439 6.86 0.98 -16.42
C PRO A 439 7.64 2.07 -17.15
N MET A 440 7.16 3.30 -17.05
CA MET A 440 7.90 4.48 -17.48
C MET A 440 9.24 4.53 -16.74
N VAL A 441 10.34 4.70 -17.50
CA VAL A 441 11.70 4.82 -16.98
C VAL A 441 12.06 6.30 -16.86
N ILE A 442 12.63 6.68 -15.74
CA ILE A 442 13.15 8.03 -15.47
C ILE A 442 14.56 7.94 -14.89
N HIS A 443 15.29 9.04 -14.89
CA HIS A 443 16.60 9.15 -14.25
C HIS A 443 16.48 9.95 -12.96
N ASN A 444 17.07 9.45 -11.87
CA ASN A 444 17.08 10.12 -10.58
C ASN A 444 18.25 9.59 -9.71
N TYR A 445 18.40 10.13 -8.50
CA TYR A 445 19.35 9.66 -7.49
C TYR A 445 18.58 9.00 -6.35
N ILE A 446 19.00 7.80 -5.94
CA ILE A 446 18.55 7.18 -4.70
C ILE A 446 19.57 7.47 -3.61
N VAL A 447 19.11 8.11 -2.54
CA VAL A 447 19.87 8.41 -1.34
C VAL A 447 19.66 7.29 -0.31
N ARG A 448 20.75 6.68 0.17
CA ARG A 448 20.72 5.64 1.21
C ARG A 448 21.59 6.02 2.39
N PRO A 449 21.23 5.59 3.64
CA PRO A 449 21.90 6.02 4.87
C PRO A 449 23.26 5.34 5.15
N MET A 450 23.98 4.86 4.15
CA MET A 450 25.33 4.27 4.34
C MET A 450 26.40 5.18 3.74
N PRO A 451 27.67 5.11 4.18
CA PRO A 451 28.65 6.13 3.86
C PRO A 451 28.76 6.39 2.36
N ASN A 452 28.44 7.62 1.97
CA ASN A 452 28.54 8.20 0.62
C ASN A 452 27.76 7.50 -0.50
N ASN A 453 26.55 7.01 -0.23
CA ASN A 453 25.77 6.29 -1.21
C ASN A 453 24.53 7.04 -1.69
N TYR A 454 24.72 7.94 -2.66
CA TYR A 454 23.69 8.20 -3.65
C TYR A 454 24.00 7.40 -4.93
N LYS A 455 22.98 6.82 -5.54
CA LYS A 455 23.12 6.07 -6.79
C LYS A 455 22.27 6.74 -7.86
N TYR A 456 22.92 7.29 -8.88
CA TYR A 456 22.26 7.76 -10.09
C TYR A 456 21.97 6.59 -11.02
N GLY A 457 20.84 6.64 -11.74
CA GLY A 457 20.55 5.67 -12.76
C GLY A 457 19.08 5.69 -13.21
N GLU A 458 18.79 4.78 -14.12
CA GLU A 458 17.43 4.51 -14.57
C GLU A 458 16.57 3.93 -13.45
N MET A 459 15.38 4.49 -13.29
CA MET A 459 14.45 4.13 -12.24
C MET A 459 13.04 3.96 -12.76
N THR A 460 12.29 3.14 -12.06
CA THR A 460 10.84 2.97 -12.26
C THR A 460 10.12 3.28 -10.96
N THR A 461 8.88 3.74 -11.07
CA THR A 461 8.14 4.23 -9.92
C THR A 461 6.73 3.64 -9.86
N GLU A 462 6.24 3.49 -8.66
CA GLU A 462 4.91 3.02 -8.31
C GLU A 462 4.18 4.10 -7.51
N LEU A 463 3.04 4.58 -8.04
CA LEU A 463 2.21 5.60 -7.41
C LEU A 463 1.25 4.96 -6.41
N SER A 464 1.28 5.43 -5.18
CA SER A 464 0.34 5.07 -4.11
C SER A 464 -0.64 6.21 -3.85
N ILE A 465 -1.94 5.91 -3.90
CA ILE A 465 -3.01 6.83 -3.53
C ILE A 465 -3.70 6.31 -2.27
N ILE A 466 -3.94 7.19 -1.30
CA ILE A 466 -4.46 6.86 0.02
C ILE A 466 -5.87 7.40 0.19
N GLY A 467 -6.73 6.60 0.79
CA GLY A 467 -8.08 6.99 1.14
C GLY A 467 -8.67 6.16 2.26
N TYR A 468 -9.91 6.47 2.61
CA TYR A 468 -10.69 5.65 3.53
C TYR A 468 -12.18 5.66 3.17
N ALA A 469 -12.88 4.60 3.57
CA ALA A 469 -14.33 4.54 3.60
C ALA A 469 -14.81 4.23 5.01
N PHE A 470 -15.85 4.93 5.45
CA PHE A 470 -16.53 4.66 6.70
C PHE A 470 -18.03 4.53 6.47
N GLY A 471 -18.65 3.48 6.99
CA GLY A 471 -20.05 3.20 6.72
C GLY A 471 -20.68 2.16 7.62
N ASN A 472 -21.83 1.66 7.18
CA ASN A 472 -22.61 0.64 7.86
C ASN A 472 -22.60 -0.66 7.04
N VAL A 473 -22.30 -1.80 7.68
CA VAL A 473 -22.20 -3.11 7.02
C VAL A 473 -23.57 -3.69 6.66
N ASP A 474 -24.63 -3.43 7.44
CA ASP A 474 -25.96 -3.98 7.14
C ASP A 474 -26.58 -3.31 5.91
N GLU A 475 -26.30 -2.02 5.70
CA GLU A 475 -26.80 -1.23 4.58
C GLU A 475 -25.85 -1.30 3.37
N MET A 476 -24.63 -1.85 3.52
CA MET A 476 -23.53 -1.77 2.56
C MET A 476 -23.27 -0.33 2.06
N GLU A 477 -23.63 0.65 2.91
CA GLU A 477 -23.58 2.07 2.61
C GLU A 477 -22.30 2.71 3.17
N VAL A 478 -21.63 3.45 2.32
CA VAL A 478 -20.48 4.29 2.70
C VAL A 478 -20.98 5.71 2.98
N LYS A 479 -20.94 6.11 4.26
CA LYS A 479 -21.34 7.48 4.71
C LYS A 479 -20.25 8.52 4.51
N LYS A 480 -19.00 8.10 4.54
CA LYS A 480 -17.83 8.95 4.29
C LYS A 480 -16.84 8.20 3.42
N ASN A 481 -16.52 8.78 2.26
CA ASN A 481 -15.53 8.26 1.32
C ASN A 481 -14.54 9.38 1.00
N VAL A 482 -13.27 9.21 1.32
CA VAL A 482 -12.25 10.25 1.23
C VAL A 482 -11.01 9.72 0.53
N GLN A 483 -10.49 10.51 -0.38
CA GLN A 483 -9.17 10.38 -0.95
C GLN A 483 -8.34 11.60 -0.52
N LYS A 484 -7.16 11.37 0.08
CA LYS A 484 -6.28 12.46 0.50
C LYS A 484 -4.89 11.93 0.86
N GLY A 485 -3.99 12.03 -0.05
CA GLY A 485 -2.61 11.62 0.16
C GLY A 485 -2.10 10.72 -0.96
N HIS A 486 -0.82 10.85 -1.20
CA HIS A 486 -0.11 10.12 -2.26
C HIS A 486 1.38 10.04 -1.92
N PHE A 487 2.07 9.08 -2.51
CA PHE A 487 3.53 9.02 -2.56
C PHE A 487 3.96 8.10 -3.69
N LEU A 488 5.25 8.09 -3.99
CA LEU A 488 5.87 7.14 -4.90
C LEU A 488 6.79 6.19 -4.13
N ARG A 489 6.92 4.98 -4.66
CA ARG A 489 8.00 4.04 -4.33
C ARG A 489 8.84 3.85 -5.58
N THR A 490 10.08 4.29 -5.53
CA THR A 490 10.98 4.33 -6.68
C THR A 490 12.12 3.33 -6.47
N LYS A 491 12.49 2.63 -7.53
CA LYS A 491 13.56 1.62 -7.54
C LYS A 491 14.37 1.72 -8.83
N LEU A 492 15.58 1.16 -8.82
CA LEU A 492 16.36 0.99 -10.05
C LEU A 492 15.60 0.11 -11.05
N ALA A 493 15.62 0.48 -12.32
CA ALA A 493 14.83 -0.17 -13.39
C ALA A 493 15.15 -1.65 -13.57
N HIS A 494 16.41 -2.05 -13.39
CA HIS A 494 16.86 -3.44 -13.49
C HIS A 494 16.46 -4.33 -12.30
N VAL A 495 15.93 -3.75 -11.22
CA VAL A 495 15.51 -4.50 -10.03
C VAL A 495 14.05 -4.92 -10.19
N ASN A 496 13.76 -6.21 -10.09
CA ASN A 496 12.40 -6.73 -10.25
C ASN A 496 11.46 -6.33 -9.10
N GLU A 497 11.93 -6.33 -7.84
CA GLU A 497 11.10 -6.02 -6.67
C GLU A 497 11.56 -4.76 -5.94
N GLY A 498 10.67 -3.78 -5.80
CA GLY A 498 10.95 -2.44 -5.28
C GLY A 498 10.58 -2.18 -3.83
N GLY A 499 10.39 -3.20 -3.01
CA GLY A 499 10.02 -3.02 -1.61
C GLY A 499 11.06 -2.21 -0.83
N VAL A 500 10.66 -1.08 -0.26
CA VAL A 500 11.55 -0.25 0.59
C VAL A 500 12.00 -1.03 1.82
N SER A 501 11.11 -1.85 2.38
CA SER A 501 11.41 -2.70 3.54
C SER A 501 12.47 -3.76 3.26
N PHE A 502 12.65 -4.16 2.01
CA PHE A 502 13.66 -5.13 1.56
C PHE A 502 14.96 -4.47 1.08
N GLY A 503 15.08 -3.15 1.18
CA GLY A 503 16.30 -2.42 0.83
C GLY A 503 16.44 -2.06 -0.65
N ASN A 504 15.49 -2.40 -1.52
CA ASN A 504 15.59 -2.16 -2.97
C ASN A 504 14.89 -0.87 -3.42
N GLY A 505 13.88 -0.41 -2.70
CA GLY A 505 13.13 0.81 -3.00
C GLY A 505 13.60 2.03 -2.24
N ALA A 506 13.10 3.19 -2.65
CA ALA A 506 13.21 4.48 -2.00
C ALA A 506 11.85 5.17 -1.97
N TRP A 507 11.62 5.99 -0.95
CA TRP A 507 10.43 6.84 -0.88
C TRP A 507 10.58 8.05 -1.77
N ASP A 508 9.48 8.48 -2.36
CA ASP A 508 9.47 9.53 -3.37
C ASP A 508 8.10 10.22 -3.42
N ILE A 509 8.03 11.33 -4.15
CA ILE A 509 6.81 12.13 -4.37
C ILE A 509 6.67 12.45 -5.85
N PRO A 510 5.45 12.41 -6.43
CA PRO A 510 5.25 12.79 -7.82
C PRO A 510 5.48 14.28 -8.04
N PHE A 511 6.21 14.59 -9.08
CA PHE A 511 6.27 15.91 -9.71
C PHE A 511 5.39 15.86 -10.96
N LEU A 512 4.26 16.56 -10.95
CA LEU A 512 3.25 16.46 -12.01
C LEU A 512 3.66 17.25 -13.26
N ILE A 513 3.73 16.53 -14.39
CA ILE A 513 4.08 17.05 -15.71
C ILE A 513 2.89 16.98 -16.68
#